data_c089ff430be058cca48461b217a0d25b
#
_entry.id   c089ff430be058cca48461b217a0d25b
#
_cell.length_a   1.000
_cell.length_b   1.000
_cell.length_c   1.000
_cell.angle_alpha   90.00
_cell.angle_beta   90.00
_cell.angle_gamma   90.00
#
_symmetry.space_group_name_H-M   'P 1'
#
loop_
_entity.id
_entity.type
_entity.pdbx_description
1 polymer ?
#
loop_
_entity_poly.entity_id
_entity_poly.type
_entity_poly.pdbx_seq_one_letter_code
_entity_poly.pdbx_strand_id
1 'polypeptide(L)'
;MAVHEELPVVVVGAGPVGLAAAAHLLERGIEPLVLEAGASAGSAVAAWGHVRLFSPWRYDVDAAARRLLEATGWTAPDPDALPTGAELVERYLTPLAATPQIAARLRTSSRVVAISREGADKTRSLGRERLAYRVRVQGPDGATHHVRARAVLDASGTWGQPNPVGTGGLPAFGEVGSSVVTGPLPDVLGADRALFAGRRTLVVGMGHSAANTLLSLVELARDEPGTRIAWAVRGGSPRRLYGGGTDDELPARGLLGTRLRDAVESGLVTLATRTSIERIEPVGPSGGTWDVGAAGTSDVPTAPGPVRVQGTTRDGELDLEVDTVVGATGFRPDLDMLREVRLDLDPVVESPRALADLIDPNHHSCGTVPPHGEALLAHPDTGFYVVGMKSYGRAPTFLLATGYEQVRSIAAALAGDREAADLVQLDLPATGVCSSDLALDPVSGEVAEVSCCGTSPAAAEPVLVTFGAPAGSLGFATGTAHGRSADEQEDPR
;
A
#
# COMPACT_ATOMS: atom_id res chain seq x y z
N MET A 1 16.60 29.40 -7.79
CA MET A 1 15.25 28.83 -7.98
C MET A 1 14.69 29.03 -9.39
N ALA A 2 15.11 29.98 -10.19
CA ALA A 2 14.45 30.37 -11.45
C ALA A 2 14.67 29.48 -12.70
N VAL A 3 15.52 28.44 -12.69
CA VAL A 3 15.92 27.76 -13.95
C VAL A 3 14.94 26.68 -14.42
N HIS A 4 13.95 26.28 -13.60
CA HIS A 4 13.06 25.16 -13.93
C HIS A 4 11.57 25.45 -13.66
N GLU A 5 11.17 26.69 -13.39
CA GLU A 5 9.77 27.05 -13.10
C GLU A 5 8.82 26.71 -14.25
N GLU A 6 9.32 26.74 -15.50
CA GLU A 6 8.56 26.36 -16.70
C GLU A 6 8.37 24.86 -16.88
N LEU A 7 9.12 24.01 -16.15
CA LEU A 7 8.99 22.57 -16.26
C LEU A 7 7.76 22.07 -15.46
N PRO A 8 7.06 21.06 -15.99
CA PRO A 8 5.90 20.49 -15.30
C PRO A 8 6.29 19.79 -13.99
N VAL A 9 5.31 19.63 -13.11
CA VAL A 9 5.34 18.65 -12.04
C VAL A 9 4.83 17.33 -12.60
N VAL A 10 5.68 16.29 -12.62
CA VAL A 10 5.26 14.97 -13.07
C VAL A 10 4.56 14.24 -11.93
N VAL A 11 3.36 13.73 -12.22
CA VAL A 11 2.59 12.85 -11.34
C VAL A 11 2.61 11.45 -11.94
N VAL A 12 3.11 10.48 -11.20
CA VAL A 12 3.19 9.09 -11.63
C VAL A 12 1.97 8.33 -11.13
N GLY A 13 1.13 7.89 -12.05
CA GLY A 13 -0.14 7.21 -11.78
C GLY A 13 -1.35 8.15 -11.86
N ALA A 14 -2.42 7.69 -12.53
CA ALA A 14 -3.71 8.36 -12.64
C ALA A 14 -4.80 7.65 -11.82
N GLY A 15 -4.44 7.17 -10.64
CA GLY A 15 -5.38 6.74 -9.61
C GLY A 15 -6.03 7.93 -8.88
N PRO A 16 -6.84 7.68 -7.85
CA PRO A 16 -7.55 8.73 -7.12
C PRO A 16 -6.61 9.85 -6.63
N VAL A 17 -5.50 9.50 -5.98
CA VAL A 17 -4.54 10.47 -5.42
C VAL A 17 -3.76 11.20 -6.51
N GLY A 18 -3.39 10.52 -7.60
CA GLY A 18 -2.67 11.16 -8.71
C GLY A 18 -3.51 12.18 -9.46
N LEU A 19 -4.78 11.88 -9.71
CA LEU A 19 -5.71 12.84 -10.34
C LEU A 19 -6.02 14.02 -9.40
N ALA A 20 -6.18 13.77 -8.09
CA ALA A 20 -6.32 14.84 -7.10
C ALA A 20 -5.08 15.73 -7.05
N ALA A 21 -3.86 15.14 -7.11
CA ALA A 21 -2.62 15.91 -7.19
C ALA A 21 -2.61 16.86 -8.39
N ALA A 22 -3.03 16.38 -9.58
CA ALA A 22 -3.13 17.21 -10.76
C ALA A 22 -4.14 18.36 -10.58
N ALA A 23 -5.29 18.09 -9.96
CA ALA A 23 -6.29 19.11 -9.66
C ALA A 23 -5.75 20.20 -8.72
N HIS A 24 -5.12 19.83 -7.62
CA HIS A 24 -4.53 20.76 -6.66
C HIS A 24 -3.37 21.58 -7.25
N LEU A 25 -2.55 20.97 -8.11
CA LEU A 25 -1.49 21.69 -8.83
C LEU A 25 -2.08 22.76 -9.77
N LEU A 26 -3.12 22.42 -10.54
CA LEU A 26 -3.81 23.33 -11.44
C LEU A 26 -4.42 24.53 -10.71
N GLU A 27 -5.07 24.31 -9.54
CA GLU A 27 -5.62 25.41 -8.73
C GLU A 27 -4.57 26.41 -8.27
N ARG A 28 -3.31 25.98 -8.17
CA ARG A 28 -2.17 26.84 -7.80
C ARG A 28 -1.37 27.34 -8.99
N GLY A 29 -1.89 27.18 -10.21
CA GLY A 29 -1.23 27.64 -11.44
C GLY A 29 0.04 26.85 -11.77
N ILE A 30 0.20 25.65 -11.22
CA ILE A 30 1.32 24.75 -11.49
C ILE A 30 0.92 23.77 -12.58
N GLU A 31 1.74 23.64 -13.62
CA GLU A 31 1.49 22.73 -14.74
C GLU A 31 1.81 21.28 -14.34
N PRO A 32 0.81 20.36 -14.26
CA PRO A 32 1.04 18.94 -14.03
C PRO A 32 1.24 18.18 -15.34
N LEU A 33 1.96 17.07 -15.29
CA LEU A 33 1.95 16.04 -16.32
C LEU A 33 1.72 14.68 -15.65
N VAL A 34 0.55 14.09 -15.91
CA VAL A 34 0.17 12.81 -15.32
C VAL A 34 0.56 11.68 -16.27
N LEU A 35 1.33 10.71 -15.77
CA LEU A 35 1.81 9.53 -16.51
C LEU A 35 1.18 8.28 -15.90
N GLU A 36 0.29 7.62 -16.66
CA GLU A 36 -0.42 6.42 -16.25
C GLU A 36 0.08 5.19 -17.05
N ALA A 37 0.43 4.15 -16.33
CA ALA A 37 0.92 2.90 -16.95
C ALA A 37 -0.20 2.13 -17.65
N GLY A 38 -1.41 2.20 -17.14
CA GLY A 38 -2.59 1.54 -17.71
C GLY A 38 -3.15 2.28 -18.93
N ALA A 39 -4.07 1.64 -19.62
CA ALA A 39 -4.73 2.20 -20.81
C ALA A 39 -5.73 3.32 -20.48
N SER A 40 -6.14 3.44 -19.20
CA SER A 40 -7.09 4.44 -18.71
C SER A 40 -6.75 4.90 -17.31
N ALA A 41 -7.29 6.04 -16.89
CA ALA A 41 -7.25 6.45 -15.49
C ALA A 41 -7.94 5.42 -14.60
N GLY A 42 -7.42 5.22 -13.38
CA GLY A 42 -7.99 4.28 -12.42
C GLY A 42 -7.78 2.80 -12.75
N SER A 43 -6.89 2.45 -13.70
CA SER A 43 -6.68 1.04 -14.12
C SER A 43 -6.43 0.08 -12.96
N ALA A 44 -5.65 0.47 -11.95
CA ALA A 44 -5.41 -0.36 -10.77
C ALA A 44 -6.70 -0.54 -9.93
N VAL A 45 -7.55 0.47 -9.84
CA VAL A 45 -8.85 0.41 -9.14
C VAL A 45 -9.84 -0.49 -9.90
N ALA A 46 -9.85 -0.38 -11.24
CA ALA A 46 -10.69 -1.22 -12.09
C ALA A 46 -10.38 -2.72 -11.91
N ALA A 47 -9.13 -3.08 -11.61
CA ALA A 47 -8.74 -4.48 -11.40
C ALA A 47 -9.42 -5.13 -10.18
N TRP A 48 -9.91 -4.35 -9.22
CA TRP A 48 -10.73 -4.80 -8.10
C TRP A 48 -12.10 -4.11 -8.06
N GLY A 49 -12.62 -3.80 -9.23
CA GLY A 49 -13.86 -3.05 -9.42
C GLY A 49 -15.10 -3.63 -8.73
N HIS A 50 -15.15 -4.94 -8.55
CA HIS A 50 -16.24 -5.66 -7.86
C HIS A 50 -16.26 -5.42 -6.33
N VAL A 51 -15.14 -4.95 -5.74
CA VAL A 51 -15.00 -4.78 -4.30
C VAL A 51 -15.66 -3.47 -3.84
N ARG A 52 -16.50 -3.55 -2.80
CA ARG A 52 -17.11 -2.38 -2.16
C ARG A 52 -16.14 -1.76 -1.15
N LEU A 53 -15.98 -0.44 -1.21
CA LEU A 53 -15.18 0.32 -0.27
C LEU A 53 -15.87 0.39 1.09
N PHE A 54 -15.09 0.62 2.14
CA PHE A 54 -15.61 0.87 3.50
C PHE A 54 -15.88 2.35 3.76
N SER A 55 -15.25 3.23 2.97
CA SER A 55 -15.43 4.68 3.03
C SER A 55 -16.61 5.10 2.14
N PRO A 56 -17.51 5.95 2.65
CA PRO A 56 -18.55 6.56 1.82
C PRO A 56 -17.98 7.65 0.91
N TRP A 57 -18.74 7.97 -0.16
CA TRP A 57 -18.33 8.92 -1.20
C TRP A 57 -17.79 10.26 -0.69
N ARG A 58 -18.27 10.75 0.46
CA ARG A 58 -17.76 12.00 1.05
C ARG A 58 -16.28 12.01 1.35
N TYR A 59 -15.67 10.82 1.55
CA TYR A 59 -14.22 10.65 1.78
C TYR A 59 -13.46 10.21 0.52
N ASP A 60 -14.19 9.83 -0.54
CA ASP A 60 -13.61 9.27 -1.74
C ASP A 60 -13.52 10.28 -2.89
N VAL A 61 -14.09 11.48 -2.73
CA VAL A 61 -14.04 12.59 -3.70
C VAL A 61 -13.21 13.74 -3.16
N ASP A 62 -12.12 14.07 -3.83
CA ASP A 62 -11.26 15.20 -3.51
C ASP A 62 -11.94 16.54 -3.78
N ALA A 63 -11.64 17.56 -2.98
CA ALA A 63 -12.30 18.86 -3.05
C ALA A 63 -11.89 19.65 -4.33
N ALA A 64 -10.62 19.62 -4.74
CA ALA A 64 -10.16 20.32 -5.96
C ALA A 64 -10.68 19.59 -7.21
N ALA A 65 -10.64 18.26 -7.20
CA ALA A 65 -11.22 17.44 -8.25
C ALA A 65 -12.73 17.65 -8.40
N ARG A 66 -13.46 17.78 -7.29
CA ARG A 66 -14.90 18.11 -7.28
C ARG A 66 -15.16 19.43 -8.00
N ARG A 67 -14.40 20.48 -7.71
CA ARG A 67 -14.57 21.80 -8.36
C ARG A 67 -14.37 21.73 -9.88
N LEU A 68 -13.38 20.96 -10.34
CA LEU A 68 -13.17 20.72 -11.77
C LEU A 68 -14.36 20.00 -12.42
N LEU A 69 -14.91 18.99 -11.74
CA LEU A 69 -16.04 18.20 -12.21
C LEU A 69 -17.33 19.01 -12.24
N GLU A 70 -17.63 19.77 -11.19
CA GLU A 70 -18.83 20.61 -11.09
C GLU A 70 -18.88 21.65 -12.23
N ALA A 71 -17.72 22.16 -12.66
CA ALA A 71 -17.63 23.06 -13.82
C ALA A 71 -18.05 22.41 -15.14
N THR A 72 -18.11 21.07 -15.22
CA THR A 72 -18.59 20.32 -16.41
C THR A 72 -20.04 19.87 -16.29
N GLY A 73 -20.75 20.22 -15.22
CA GLY A 73 -22.13 19.78 -14.96
C GLY A 73 -22.21 18.40 -14.30
N TRP A 74 -21.12 17.87 -13.79
CA TRP A 74 -21.09 16.59 -13.06
C TRP A 74 -21.93 16.67 -11.79
N THR A 75 -22.69 15.60 -11.52
CA THR A 75 -23.48 15.45 -10.31
C THR A 75 -22.79 14.49 -9.35
N ALA A 76 -22.52 14.96 -8.15
CA ALA A 76 -21.91 14.15 -7.10
C ALA A 76 -22.82 12.97 -6.71
N PRO A 77 -22.28 11.79 -6.46
CA PRO A 77 -23.01 10.69 -5.86
C PRO A 77 -23.51 11.03 -4.45
N ASP A 78 -24.44 10.21 -3.94
CA ASP A 78 -24.88 10.30 -2.54
C ASP A 78 -23.66 10.21 -1.61
N PRO A 79 -23.38 11.24 -0.78
CA PRO A 79 -22.20 11.30 0.06
C PRO A 79 -22.09 10.17 1.08
N ASP A 80 -23.22 9.56 1.46
CA ASP A 80 -23.27 8.50 2.48
C ASP A 80 -23.25 7.09 1.89
N ALA A 81 -23.43 6.95 0.59
CA ALA A 81 -23.36 5.66 -0.08
C ALA A 81 -21.91 5.15 -0.17
N LEU A 82 -21.77 3.82 -0.07
CA LEU A 82 -20.48 3.12 -0.20
C LEU A 82 -20.28 2.68 -1.67
N PRO A 83 -19.30 3.24 -2.40
CA PRO A 83 -19.05 2.82 -3.78
C PRO A 83 -18.37 1.46 -3.86
N THR A 84 -18.52 0.81 -5.01
CA THR A 84 -17.58 -0.22 -5.46
C THR A 84 -16.38 0.43 -6.16
N GLY A 85 -15.29 -0.34 -6.36
CA GLY A 85 -14.17 0.15 -7.17
C GLY A 85 -14.58 0.53 -8.59
N ALA A 86 -15.50 -0.23 -9.20
CA ALA A 86 -16.06 0.08 -10.52
C ALA A 86 -16.83 1.40 -10.52
N GLU A 87 -17.70 1.62 -9.53
CA GLU A 87 -18.42 2.89 -9.37
C GLU A 87 -17.47 4.06 -9.14
N LEU A 88 -16.38 3.88 -8.37
CA LEU A 88 -15.35 4.90 -8.18
C LEU A 88 -14.69 5.29 -9.51
N VAL A 89 -14.36 4.30 -10.35
CA VAL A 89 -13.78 4.55 -11.68
C VAL A 89 -14.80 5.22 -12.58
N GLU A 90 -16.00 4.67 -12.72
CA GLU A 90 -17.01 5.10 -13.69
C GLU A 90 -17.59 6.48 -13.34
N ARG A 91 -17.94 6.71 -12.07
CA ARG A 91 -18.66 7.90 -11.63
C ARG A 91 -17.77 9.07 -11.19
N TYR A 92 -16.48 8.82 -10.94
CA TYR A 92 -15.58 9.84 -10.46
C TYR A 92 -14.28 9.94 -11.26
N LEU A 93 -13.46 8.86 -11.35
CA LEU A 93 -12.13 8.97 -11.94
C LEU A 93 -12.17 9.19 -13.46
N THR A 94 -13.04 8.48 -14.17
CA THR A 94 -13.20 8.63 -15.62
C THR A 94 -13.74 10.01 -15.99
N PRO A 95 -14.81 10.54 -15.36
CA PRO A 95 -15.25 11.91 -15.58
C PRO A 95 -14.17 12.95 -15.26
N LEU A 96 -13.42 12.78 -14.18
CA LEU A 96 -12.33 13.70 -13.80
C LEU A 96 -11.22 13.71 -14.85
N ALA A 97 -10.77 12.53 -15.28
CA ALA A 97 -9.76 12.39 -16.33
C ALA A 97 -10.20 12.98 -17.67
N ALA A 98 -11.51 13.02 -17.96
CA ALA A 98 -12.10 13.58 -19.16
C ALA A 98 -12.28 15.11 -19.10
N THR A 99 -12.11 15.76 -17.94
CA THR A 99 -12.17 17.22 -17.88
C THR A 99 -11.09 17.82 -18.78
N PRO A 100 -11.36 18.93 -19.51
CA PRO A 100 -10.39 19.50 -20.45
C PRO A 100 -9.02 19.80 -19.81
N GLN A 101 -9.04 20.22 -18.55
CA GLN A 101 -7.83 20.57 -17.79
C GLN A 101 -6.95 19.35 -17.52
N ILE A 102 -7.54 18.21 -17.15
CA ILE A 102 -6.80 16.97 -16.87
C ILE A 102 -6.48 16.23 -18.18
N ALA A 103 -7.43 16.11 -19.10
CA ALA A 103 -7.26 15.36 -20.35
C ALA A 103 -6.08 15.88 -21.20
N ALA A 104 -5.86 17.19 -21.24
CA ALA A 104 -4.74 17.78 -21.94
C ALA A 104 -3.36 17.39 -21.36
N ARG A 105 -3.33 16.93 -20.10
CA ARG A 105 -2.12 16.68 -19.28
C ARG A 105 -1.94 15.23 -18.90
N LEU A 106 -2.88 14.38 -19.25
CA LEU A 106 -2.83 12.94 -18.97
C LEU A 106 -2.22 12.19 -20.17
N ARG A 107 -1.28 11.30 -19.86
CA ARG A 107 -0.71 10.33 -20.81
C ARG A 107 -0.94 8.93 -20.25
N THR A 108 -1.85 8.19 -20.85
CA THR A 108 -2.08 6.76 -20.56
C THR A 108 -1.07 5.88 -21.32
N SER A 109 -1.00 4.60 -21.00
CA SER A 109 -0.03 3.64 -21.57
C SER A 109 1.41 4.18 -21.54
N SER A 110 1.74 4.90 -20.48
CA SER A 110 3.00 5.64 -20.29
C SER A 110 3.62 5.25 -18.95
N ARG A 111 4.29 4.10 -18.94
CA ARG A 111 4.90 3.53 -17.72
C ARG A 111 6.20 4.25 -17.36
N VAL A 112 6.27 4.82 -16.18
CA VAL A 112 7.54 5.32 -15.62
C VAL A 112 8.39 4.14 -15.18
N VAL A 113 9.63 4.06 -15.69
CA VAL A 113 10.55 2.94 -15.43
C VAL A 113 11.82 3.35 -14.71
N ALA A 114 12.16 4.64 -14.68
CA ALA A 114 13.28 5.17 -13.89
C ALA A 114 13.14 6.68 -13.66
N ILE A 115 13.61 7.14 -12.52
CA ILE A 115 13.66 8.55 -12.15
C ILE A 115 15.07 8.88 -11.65
N SER A 116 15.64 10.00 -12.11
CA SER A 116 16.95 10.48 -11.67
C SER A 116 17.02 11.99 -11.74
N ARG A 117 18.10 12.59 -11.24
CA ARG A 117 18.44 13.98 -11.55
C ARG A 117 19.15 14.06 -12.91
N GLU A 118 18.91 15.11 -13.66
CA GLU A 118 19.49 15.31 -14.98
C GLU A 118 21.02 15.45 -14.90
N GLY A 119 21.76 14.52 -15.52
CA GLY A 119 23.21 14.52 -15.53
C GLY A 119 23.90 14.22 -14.21
N ALA A 120 23.17 13.68 -13.22
CA ALA A 120 23.74 13.31 -11.92
C ALA A 120 23.22 11.96 -11.44
N ASP A 121 24.11 11.05 -11.14
CA ASP A 121 23.79 9.84 -10.39
C ASP A 121 23.52 10.14 -8.91
N LYS A 122 23.14 9.12 -8.16
CA LYS A 122 22.78 9.24 -6.72
C LYS A 122 23.93 9.74 -5.85
N THR A 123 25.19 9.55 -6.26
CA THR A 123 26.38 9.89 -5.47
C THR A 123 26.74 11.37 -5.57
N ARG A 124 26.41 12.04 -6.66
CA ARG A 124 26.71 13.45 -6.87
C ARG A 124 25.84 14.36 -6.01
N SER A 125 26.45 15.07 -5.03
CA SER A 125 25.75 15.97 -4.11
C SER A 125 25.79 17.44 -4.52
N LEU A 126 26.94 17.92 -5.01
CA LEU A 126 27.13 19.34 -5.29
C LEU A 126 26.20 19.84 -6.41
N GLY A 127 25.31 20.75 -6.06
CA GLY A 127 24.36 21.37 -6.99
C GLY A 127 23.21 20.45 -7.43
N ARG A 128 23.05 19.27 -6.81
CA ARG A 128 22.02 18.29 -7.16
C ARG A 128 20.61 18.85 -7.01
N GLU A 129 20.38 19.67 -6.00
CA GLU A 129 19.10 20.33 -5.70
C GLU A 129 18.64 21.29 -6.77
N ARG A 130 19.55 21.74 -7.65
CA ARG A 130 19.26 22.67 -8.76
C ARG A 130 19.03 21.96 -10.09
N LEU A 131 19.23 20.64 -10.14
CA LEU A 131 19.02 19.86 -11.37
C LEU A 131 17.55 19.47 -11.51
N ALA A 132 17.05 19.53 -12.74
CA ALA A 132 15.73 18.98 -13.05
C ALA A 132 15.68 17.47 -12.81
N TYR A 133 14.50 16.96 -12.57
CA TYR A 133 14.27 15.51 -12.66
C TYR A 133 14.24 15.06 -14.11
N ARG A 134 14.77 13.87 -14.35
CA ARG A 134 14.66 13.14 -15.61
C ARG A 134 13.86 11.89 -15.35
N VAL A 135 12.66 11.82 -15.90
CA VAL A 135 11.74 10.70 -15.78
C VAL A 135 11.81 9.91 -17.09
N ARG A 136 12.17 8.63 -17.00
CA ARG A 136 12.17 7.71 -18.15
C ARG A 136 10.82 7.04 -18.24
N VAL A 137 10.20 7.19 -19.41
CA VAL A 137 8.86 6.69 -19.69
C VAL A 137 8.93 5.67 -20.81
N GLN A 138 8.27 4.53 -20.62
CA GLN A 138 8.07 3.50 -21.63
C GLN A 138 6.66 3.63 -22.21
N GLY A 139 6.57 3.78 -23.51
CA GLY A 139 5.32 3.82 -24.26
C GLY A 139 4.73 2.42 -24.55
N PRO A 140 3.55 2.38 -25.19
CA PRO A 140 2.85 1.12 -25.50
C PRO A 140 3.60 0.23 -26.51
N ASP A 141 4.45 0.80 -27.32
CA ASP A 141 5.34 0.12 -28.29
C ASP A 141 6.63 -0.41 -27.66
N GLY A 142 6.82 -0.22 -26.35
CA GLY A 142 8.04 -0.55 -25.64
C GLY A 142 9.17 0.47 -25.79
N ALA A 143 9.03 1.48 -26.66
CA ALA A 143 10.01 2.53 -26.83
C ALA A 143 10.09 3.40 -25.57
N THR A 144 11.30 3.88 -25.26
CA THR A 144 11.52 4.72 -24.09
C THR A 144 11.93 6.13 -24.49
N HIS A 145 11.43 7.12 -23.74
CA HIS A 145 11.83 8.52 -23.86
C HIS A 145 12.01 9.17 -22.51
N HIS A 146 12.54 10.37 -22.45
CA HIS A 146 12.72 11.12 -21.23
C HIS A 146 11.79 12.33 -21.18
N VAL A 147 11.22 12.54 -20.01
CA VAL A 147 10.49 13.75 -19.64
C VAL A 147 11.30 14.49 -18.57
N ARG A 148 11.41 15.82 -18.69
CA ARG A 148 12.01 16.69 -17.67
C ARG A 148 10.92 17.21 -16.74
N ALA A 149 11.21 17.29 -15.44
CA ALA A 149 10.29 17.80 -14.45
C ALA A 149 11.01 18.64 -13.40
N ARG A 150 10.31 19.64 -12.85
CA ARG A 150 10.82 20.41 -11.69
C ARG A 150 10.61 19.67 -10.37
N ALA A 151 9.56 18.85 -10.29
CA ALA A 151 9.22 18.01 -9.16
C ALA A 151 8.53 16.73 -9.63
N VAL A 152 8.49 15.71 -8.78
CA VAL A 152 7.83 14.44 -9.08
C VAL A 152 7.02 13.99 -7.86
N LEU A 153 5.75 13.66 -8.09
CA LEU A 153 4.86 13.01 -7.13
C LEU A 153 4.63 11.56 -7.58
N ASP A 154 5.11 10.62 -6.79
CA ASP A 154 4.90 9.19 -7.06
C ASP A 154 3.62 8.72 -6.38
N ALA A 155 2.52 8.73 -7.14
CA ALA A 155 1.18 8.25 -6.79
C ALA A 155 0.87 6.89 -7.42
N SER A 156 1.89 6.09 -7.77
CA SER A 156 1.74 4.82 -8.51
C SER A 156 1.09 3.69 -7.69
N GLY A 157 0.90 3.89 -6.39
CA GLY A 157 0.27 2.90 -5.50
C GLY A 157 1.13 1.65 -5.27
N THR A 158 0.48 0.58 -4.81
CA THR A 158 1.15 -0.68 -4.44
C THR A 158 0.53 -1.90 -5.12
N TRP A 159 -0.55 -1.74 -5.89
CA TRP A 159 -1.33 -2.83 -6.47
C TRP A 159 -0.50 -3.82 -7.30
N GLY A 160 0.50 -3.33 -8.03
CA GLY A 160 1.37 -4.15 -8.86
C GLY A 160 2.43 -4.98 -8.10
N GLN A 161 2.51 -4.84 -6.75
CA GLN A 161 3.54 -5.49 -5.92
C GLN A 161 2.91 -6.22 -4.72
N PRO A 162 2.16 -7.32 -4.95
CA PRO A 162 1.66 -8.15 -3.86
C PRO A 162 2.83 -8.82 -3.12
N ASN A 163 2.66 -9.02 -1.82
CA ASN A 163 3.58 -9.84 -1.05
C ASN A 163 3.37 -11.32 -1.40
N PRO A 164 4.44 -12.14 -1.42
CA PRO A 164 4.31 -13.56 -1.66
C PRO A 164 3.56 -14.28 -0.53
N VAL A 165 3.06 -15.49 -0.82
CA VAL A 165 2.39 -16.34 0.17
C VAL A 165 3.38 -17.11 1.03
N GLY A 166 4.61 -17.26 0.57
CA GLY A 166 5.67 -17.93 1.29
C GLY A 166 6.10 -17.22 2.57
N THR A 167 6.79 -17.95 3.42
CA THR A 167 7.23 -17.47 4.72
C THR A 167 8.38 -16.47 4.64
N GLY A 168 8.50 -15.58 5.64
CA GLY A 168 9.59 -14.61 5.72
C GLY A 168 9.58 -13.52 4.64
N GLY A 169 8.48 -13.35 3.89
CA GLY A 169 8.40 -12.39 2.77
C GLY A 169 9.09 -12.87 1.49
N LEU A 170 9.46 -14.13 1.43
CA LEU A 170 10.00 -14.79 0.24
C LEU A 170 8.91 -15.62 -0.44
N PRO A 171 8.94 -15.77 -1.77
CA PRO A 171 8.05 -16.70 -2.44
C PRO A 171 8.28 -18.14 -1.94
N ALA A 172 7.21 -18.90 -1.77
CA ALA A 172 7.31 -20.34 -1.55
C ALA A 172 7.93 -21.03 -2.78
N PHE A 173 8.58 -22.16 -2.58
CA PHE A 173 9.06 -22.94 -3.72
C PHE A 173 7.88 -23.31 -4.62
N GLY A 174 7.98 -23.03 -5.92
CA GLY A 174 6.92 -23.26 -6.89
C GLY A 174 5.81 -22.19 -6.94
N GLU A 175 5.88 -21.13 -6.15
CA GLU A 175 4.93 -20.00 -6.21
C GLU A 175 5.11 -19.14 -7.46
N VAL A 176 6.37 -18.78 -7.77
CA VAL A 176 6.67 -17.89 -8.89
C VAL A 176 6.32 -18.55 -10.21
N GLY A 177 5.47 -17.87 -11.01
CA GLY A 177 5.00 -18.40 -12.29
C GLY A 177 3.90 -19.46 -12.19
N SER A 178 3.42 -19.77 -10.98
CA SER A 178 2.30 -20.69 -10.77
C SER A 178 0.99 -20.06 -11.22
N SER A 179 0.27 -20.71 -12.13
CA SER A 179 -1.09 -20.30 -12.54
C SER A 179 -2.17 -20.62 -11.50
N VAL A 180 -1.82 -21.34 -10.43
CA VAL A 180 -2.73 -21.70 -9.34
C VAL A 180 -2.77 -20.62 -8.27
N VAL A 181 -1.70 -19.81 -8.15
CA VAL A 181 -1.64 -18.70 -7.20
C VAL A 181 -2.25 -17.46 -7.84
N THR A 182 -3.39 -17.00 -7.31
CA THR A 182 -4.08 -15.81 -7.79
C THR A 182 -3.73 -14.59 -6.95
N GLY A 183 -4.03 -13.39 -7.48
CA GLY A 183 -3.90 -12.13 -6.75
C GLY A 183 -4.88 -12.00 -5.57
N PRO A 184 -4.78 -10.90 -4.83
CA PRO A 184 -5.40 -10.75 -3.50
C PRO A 184 -6.93 -10.54 -3.50
N LEU A 185 -7.53 -10.18 -4.62
CA LEU A 185 -8.96 -9.84 -4.75
C LEU A 185 -9.55 -10.42 -6.05
N PRO A 186 -9.64 -11.76 -6.20
CA PRO A 186 -10.30 -12.35 -7.35
C PRO A 186 -11.81 -12.07 -7.29
N ASP A 187 -12.43 -11.93 -8.44
CA ASP A 187 -13.89 -11.77 -8.57
C ASP A 187 -14.59 -13.13 -8.48
N VAL A 188 -14.63 -13.67 -7.24
CA VAL A 188 -15.12 -15.02 -6.94
C VAL A 188 -16.58 -15.26 -7.38
N LEU A 189 -17.42 -14.23 -7.32
CA LEU A 189 -18.85 -14.34 -7.67
C LEU A 189 -19.12 -13.96 -9.11
N GLY A 190 -18.17 -13.33 -9.80
CA GLY A 190 -18.28 -12.85 -11.16
C GLY A 190 -17.29 -13.51 -12.12
N ALA A 191 -16.33 -12.73 -12.63
CA ALA A 191 -15.46 -13.14 -13.73
C ALA A 191 -14.60 -14.38 -13.42
N ASP A 192 -14.19 -14.56 -12.17
CA ASP A 192 -13.31 -15.65 -11.75
C ASP A 192 -14.06 -16.86 -11.17
N ARG A 193 -15.42 -16.85 -11.18
CA ARG A 193 -16.25 -17.89 -10.57
C ARG A 193 -15.81 -19.31 -10.93
N ALA A 194 -15.45 -19.55 -12.19
CA ALA A 194 -15.04 -20.86 -12.68
C ALA A 194 -13.76 -21.42 -12.02
N LEU A 195 -12.93 -20.56 -11.42
CA LEU A 195 -11.73 -20.97 -10.69
C LEU A 195 -12.03 -21.49 -9.29
N PHE A 196 -13.24 -21.22 -8.76
CA PHE A 196 -13.61 -21.46 -7.37
C PHE A 196 -14.81 -22.39 -7.19
N ALA A 197 -15.77 -22.36 -8.10
CA ALA A 197 -17.02 -23.12 -8.01
C ALA A 197 -16.76 -24.63 -7.94
N GLY A 198 -17.19 -25.28 -6.83
CA GLY A 198 -17.00 -26.70 -6.61
C GLY A 198 -15.55 -27.13 -6.34
N ARG A 199 -14.64 -26.19 -6.04
CA ARG A 199 -13.20 -26.40 -5.89
C ARG A 199 -12.71 -26.14 -4.49
N ARG A 200 -11.47 -26.62 -4.21
CA ARG A 200 -10.77 -26.42 -2.94
C ARG A 200 -9.90 -25.17 -3.06
N THR A 201 -10.15 -24.17 -2.24
CA THR A 201 -9.43 -22.89 -2.25
C THR A 201 -8.72 -22.68 -0.91
N LEU A 202 -7.45 -22.31 -0.97
CA LEU A 202 -6.69 -21.81 0.18
C LEU A 202 -6.55 -20.29 0.06
N VAL A 203 -7.05 -19.56 1.04
CA VAL A 203 -6.83 -18.09 1.15
C VAL A 203 -5.72 -17.86 2.17
N VAL A 204 -4.67 -17.14 1.77
CA VAL A 204 -3.49 -16.84 2.61
C VAL A 204 -3.47 -15.37 2.95
N GLY A 205 -3.55 -15.03 4.24
CA GLY A 205 -3.49 -13.64 4.71
C GLY A 205 -4.55 -13.32 5.75
N MET A 206 -4.42 -12.13 6.38
CA MET A 206 -5.27 -11.71 7.48
C MET A 206 -5.74 -10.24 7.31
N GLY A 207 -5.74 -9.71 6.10
CA GLY A 207 -6.23 -8.36 5.79
C GLY A 207 -7.67 -8.36 5.27
N HIS A 208 -8.19 -7.17 4.99
CA HIS A 208 -9.54 -6.99 4.43
C HIS A 208 -9.71 -7.69 3.07
N SER A 209 -8.65 -7.79 2.27
CA SER A 209 -8.68 -8.56 1.01
C SER A 209 -8.99 -10.04 1.26
N ALA A 210 -8.35 -10.64 2.28
CA ALA A 210 -8.64 -12.02 2.67
C ALA A 210 -10.10 -12.18 3.14
N ALA A 211 -10.58 -11.25 3.97
CA ALA A 211 -11.96 -11.29 4.46
C ALA A 211 -13.00 -11.18 3.35
N ASN A 212 -12.82 -10.24 2.40
CA ASN A 212 -13.71 -10.11 1.25
C ASN A 212 -13.73 -11.40 0.42
N THR A 213 -12.57 -11.94 0.07
CA THR A 213 -12.47 -13.18 -0.70
C THR A 213 -13.12 -14.36 0.03
N LEU A 214 -12.85 -14.52 1.34
CA LEU A 214 -13.44 -15.59 2.15
C LEU A 214 -14.95 -15.51 2.20
N LEU A 215 -15.53 -14.32 2.39
CA LEU A 215 -16.97 -14.14 2.42
C LEU A 215 -17.62 -14.38 1.05
N SER A 216 -16.98 -13.97 -0.05
CA SER A 216 -17.43 -14.31 -1.40
C SER A 216 -17.38 -15.82 -1.65
N LEU A 217 -16.34 -16.52 -1.16
CA LEU A 217 -16.27 -17.98 -1.23
C LEU A 217 -17.34 -18.67 -0.38
N VAL A 218 -17.66 -18.14 0.80
CA VAL A 218 -18.77 -18.64 1.65
C VAL A 218 -20.12 -18.47 0.95
N GLU A 219 -20.33 -17.37 0.26
CA GLU A 219 -21.52 -17.15 -0.54
C GLU A 219 -21.58 -18.13 -1.70
N LEU A 220 -20.49 -18.28 -2.44
CA LEU A 220 -20.37 -19.25 -3.54
C LEU A 220 -20.65 -20.69 -3.06
N ALA A 221 -20.15 -21.07 -1.88
CA ALA A 221 -20.34 -22.44 -1.33
C ALA A 221 -21.80 -22.80 -1.01
N ARG A 222 -22.69 -21.79 -0.88
CA ARG A 222 -24.14 -22.03 -0.70
C ARG A 222 -24.77 -22.52 -2.00
N ASP A 223 -24.32 -21.97 -3.13
CA ASP A 223 -24.82 -22.32 -4.46
C ASP A 223 -24.07 -23.52 -5.04
N GLU A 224 -22.82 -23.72 -4.65
CA GLU A 224 -21.90 -24.74 -5.16
C GLU A 224 -21.38 -25.63 -3.99
N PRO A 225 -22.15 -26.64 -3.56
CA PRO A 225 -21.85 -27.44 -2.35
C PRO A 225 -20.51 -28.18 -2.37
N GLY A 226 -19.87 -28.30 -3.53
CA GLY A 226 -18.53 -28.87 -3.69
C GLY A 226 -17.39 -27.96 -3.27
N THR A 227 -17.67 -26.66 -3.10
CA THR A 227 -16.65 -25.65 -2.72
C THR A 227 -16.13 -25.92 -1.30
N ARG A 228 -14.81 -25.93 -1.15
CA ARG A 228 -14.11 -26.12 0.13
C ARG A 228 -13.16 -24.96 0.36
N ILE A 229 -13.19 -24.40 1.57
CA ILE A 229 -12.50 -23.15 1.91
C ILE A 229 -11.54 -23.42 3.06
N ALA A 230 -10.24 -23.23 2.82
CA ALA A 230 -9.21 -23.21 3.83
C ALA A 230 -8.66 -21.77 3.96
N TRP A 231 -8.34 -21.37 5.18
CA TRP A 231 -7.80 -20.06 5.49
C TRP A 231 -6.53 -20.18 6.31
N ALA A 232 -5.40 -19.69 5.78
CA ALA A 232 -4.10 -19.72 6.42
C ALA A 232 -3.68 -18.33 6.93
N VAL A 233 -3.35 -18.24 8.22
CA VAL A 233 -2.84 -17.00 8.84
C VAL A 233 -1.51 -17.26 9.54
N ARG A 234 -0.57 -16.32 9.40
CA ARG A 234 0.74 -16.38 10.07
C ARG A 234 0.63 -16.19 11.58
N GLY A 235 -0.31 -15.36 12.02
CA GLY A 235 -0.56 -15.08 13.42
C GLY A 235 -1.17 -16.27 14.17
N GLY A 236 -1.12 -16.22 15.49
CA GLY A 236 -1.75 -17.23 16.35
C GLY A 236 -3.28 -17.12 16.40
N SER A 237 -3.87 -16.03 15.91
CA SER A 237 -5.32 -15.78 15.92
C SER A 237 -5.70 -14.76 14.85
N PRO A 238 -6.89 -14.87 14.22
CA PRO A 238 -7.43 -13.87 13.31
C PRO A 238 -8.20 -12.74 14.02
N ARG A 239 -8.12 -12.62 15.35
CA ARG A 239 -8.91 -11.64 16.14
C ARG A 239 -8.83 -10.21 15.59
N ARG A 240 -7.67 -9.76 15.12
CA ARG A 240 -7.51 -8.43 14.51
C ARG A 240 -8.42 -8.20 13.30
N LEU A 241 -8.71 -9.24 12.53
CA LEU A 241 -9.58 -9.15 11.35
C LEU A 241 -11.06 -9.13 11.75
N TYR A 242 -11.41 -9.77 12.87
CA TYR A 242 -12.78 -9.74 13.37
C TYR A 242 -13.22 -8.34 13.84
N GLY A 243 -12.25 -7.43 14.09
CA GLY A 243 -12.47 -6.01 14.35
C GLY A 243 -13.28 -5.73 15.61
N GLY A 244 -13.71 -4.47 15.77
CA GLY A 244 -14.55 -3.99 16.87
C GLY A 244 -16.00 -4.49 16.82
N GLY A 245 -16.40 -5.28 15.83
CA GLY A 245 -17.79 -5.73 15.67
C GLY A 245 -18.76 -4.56 15.53
N THR A 246 -19.74 -4.47 16.41
CA THR A 246 -20.75 -3.39 16.44
C THR A 246 -20.19 -2.04 16.88
N ASP A 247 -19.03 -2.03 17.51
CA ASP A 247 -18.38 -0.82 18.04
C ASP A 247 -17.39 -0.21 17.02
N ASP A 248 -17.27 -0.80 15.83
CA ASP A 248 -16.45 -0.25 14.75
C ASP A 248 -17.12 1.00 14.15
N GLU A 249 -16.40 2.13 14.13
CA GLU A 249 -16.90 3.40 13.57
C GLU A 249 -17.20 3.35 12.06
N LEU A 250 -16.65 2.34 11.36
CA LEU A 250 -17.05 1.97 10.01
C LEU A 250 -17.91 0.69 10.07
N PRO A 251 -19.24 0.82 10.13
CA PRO A 251 -20.15 -0.33 10.35
C PRO A 251 -19.97 -1.46 9.33
N ALA A 252 -19.65 -1.12 8.09
CA ALA A 252 -19.38 -2.10 7.03
C ALA A 252 -18.15 -2.97 7.33
N ARG A 253 -17.11 -2.39 7.95
CA ARG A 253 -15.90 -3.11 8.36
C ARG A 253 -16.18 -4.04 9.55
N GLY A 254 -16.91 -3.56 10.56
CA GLY A 254 -17.29 -4.38 11.72
C GLY A 254 -18.18 -5.58 11.35
N LEU A 255 -19.12 -5.38 10.44
CA LEU A 255 -19.99 -6.45 9.95
C LEU A 255 -19.22 -7.53 9.19
N LEU A 256 -18.19 -7.14 8.42
CA LEU A 256 -17.33 -8.08 7.69
C LEU A 256 -16.62 -9.05 8.66
N GLY A 257 -16.05 -8.54 9.74
CA GLY A 257 -15.38 -9.34 10.77
C GLY A 257 -16.31 -10.31 11.47
N THR A 258 -17.52 -9.88 11.82
CA THR A 258 -18.54 -10.73 12.47
C THR A 258 -18.95 -11.90 11.58
N ARG A 259 -19.27 -11.62 10.30
CA ARG A 259 -19.64 -12.65 9.33
C ARG A 259 -18.54 -13.70 9.11
N LEU A 260 -17.28 -13.23 9.10
CA LEU A 260 -16.15 -14.15 8.92
C LEU A 260 -15.95 -15.06 10.16
N ARG A 261 -16.16 -14.51 11.35
CA ARG A 261 -16.14 -15.30 12.60
C ARG A 261 -17.19 -16.41 12.53
N ASP A 262 -18.42 -16.07 12.20
CA ASP A 262 -19.53 -17.04 12.09
C ASP A 262 -19.22 -18.13 11.07
N ALA A 263 -18.58 -17.79 9.95
CA ALA A 263 -18.17 -18.77 8.94
C ALA A 263 -17.11 -19.75 9.42
N VAL A 264 -16.18 -19.32 10.27
CA VAL A 264 -15.18 -20.19 10.90
C VAL A 264 -15.84 -21.05 11.98
N GLU A 265 -16.66 -20.48 12.85
CA GLU A 265 -17.32 -21.21 13.95
C GLU A 265 -18.34 -22.25 13.43
N SER A 266 -18.99 -21.99 12.30
CA SER A 266 -19.88 -22.96 11.65
C SER A 266 -19.15 -24.06 10.86
N GLY A 267 -17.83 -23.98 10.71
CA GLY A 267 -17.02 -24.94 9.96
C GLY A 267 -17.08 -24.80 8.44
N LEU A 268 -17.70 -23.73 7.91
CA LEU A 268 -17.67 -23.42 6.48
C LEU A 268 -16.27 -23.04 6.00
N VAL A 269 -15.47 -22.44 6.87
CA VAL A 269 -14.07 -22.08 6.64
C VAL A 269 -13.18 -22.82 7.61
N THR A 270 -12.25 -23.64 7.11
CA THR A 270 -11.23 -24.30 7.92
C THR A 270 -10.06 -23.36 8.16
N LEU A 271 -9.85 -22.94 9.41
CA LEU A 271 -8.79 -22.01 9.78
C LEU A 271 -7.51 -22.74 10.21
N ALA A 272 -6.38 -22.41 9.60
CA ALA A 272 -5.03 -22.80 10.03
C ALA A 272 -4.27 -21.56 10.54
N THR A 273 -3.79 -21.62 11.79
CA THR A 273 -3.05 -20.53 12.44
C THR A 273 -1.57 -20.87 12.57
N ARG A 274 -0.72 -19.84 12.79
CA ARG A 274 0.76 -19.95 12.81
C ARG A 274 1.27 -20.67 11.56
N THR A 275 0.63 -20.38 10.42
CA THR A 275 0.94 -21.05 9.17
C THR A 275 2.18 -20.44 8.53
N SER A 276 3.10 -21.31 8.13
CA SER A 276 4.29 -21.00 7.34
C SER A 276 4.23 -21.86 6.08
N ILE A 277 4.07 -21.25 4.91
CA ILE A 277 4.03 -21.94 3.62
C ILE A 277 5.43 -21.97 3.05
N GLU A 278 5.95 -23.15 2.72
CA GLU A 278 7.30 -23.32 2.20
C GLU A 278 7.29 -23.76 0.73
N ARG A 279 6.27 -24.54 0.32
CA ARG A 279 6.24 -25.17 -1.00
C ARG A 279 4.83 -25.26 -1.57
N ILE A 280 4.72 -25.09 -2.88
CA ILE A 280 3.49 -25.26 -3.67
C ILE A 280 3.89 -26.09 -4.89
N GLU A 281 3.45 -27.34 -4.96
CA GLU A 281 3.86 -28.29 -6.00
C GLU A 281 2.63 -28.91 -6.69
N PRO A 282 2.68 -29.18 -8.02
CA PRO A 282 1.60 -29.90 -8.67
C PRO A 282 1.39 -31.29 -8.08
N VAL A 283 0.12 -31.68 -7.97
CA VAL A 283 -0.23 -33.06 -7.65
C VAL A 283 -0.20 -33.87 -8.95
N GLY A 284 0.86 -34.67 -9.13
CA GLY A 284 1.03 -35.52 -10.30
C GLY A 284 2.10 -36.59 -10.08
N PRO A 285 2.26 -37.60 -10.94
CA PRO A 285 3.31 -38.58 -10.79
C PRO A 285 4.68 -37.88 -10.77
N SER A 286 5.42 -38.17 -9.71
CA SER A 286 6.74 -37.60 -9.39
C SER A 286 7.66 -37.64 -10.63
N GLY A 287 8.05 -36.50 -11.19
CA GLY A 287 9.08 -36.45 -12.22
C GLY A 287 8.93 -35.42 -13.35
N GLY A 288 7.94 -34.55 -13.34
CA GLY A 288 7.82 -33.47 -14.35
C GLY A 288 8.69 -32.27 -14.01
N THR A 289 9.82 -32.09 -14.70
CA THR A 289 10.53 -30.80 -14.75
C THR A 289 9.62 -29.78 -15.43
N TRP A 290 9.47 -28.60 -14.84
CA TRP A 290 8.80 -27.48 -15.47
C TRP A 290 9.56 -27.07 -16.73
N ASP A 291 8.99 -27.38 -17.89
CA ASP A 291 9.52 -26.87 -19.16
C ASP A 291 9.01 -25.44 -19.34
N VAL A 292 9.86 -24.46 -19.02
CA VAL A 292 9.60 -23.03 -19.23
C VAL A 292 9.86 -22.70 -20.72
N GLY A 293 9.14 -23.34 -21.60
CA GLY A 293 9.37 -23.09 -23.02
C GLY A 293 8.51 -23.89 -23.96
N ALA A 294 7.29 -23.47 -24.16
CA ALA A 294 6.63 -23.47 -25.46
C ALA A 294 5.27 -22.76 -25.34
N ALA A 295 5.18 -21.56 -25.86
CA ALA A 295 3.92 -20.93 -26.21
C ALA A 295 3.23 -21.80 -27.28
N GLY A 296 2.45 -22.75 -26.82
CA GLY A 296 1.54 -23.54 -27.67
C GLY A 296 0.19 -22.82 -27.71
N THR A 297 -0.19 -22.39 -28.89
CA THR A 297 -1.49 -21.82 -29.24
C THR A 297 -2.60 -22.84 -29.01
N SER A 298 -3.29 -22.74 -27.86
CA SER A 298 -4.65 -23.27 -27.70
C SER A 298 -5.45 -22.31 -26.83
N ASP A 299 -6.43 -21.65 -27.44
CA ASP A 299 -7.27 -20.59 -26.89
C ASP A 299 -8.35 -21.05 -25.89
N VAL A 300 -8.08 -22.04 -25.06
CA VAL A 300 -8.95 -22.38 -23.94
C VAL A 300 -8.08 -22.53 -22.71
N PRO A 301 -8.22 -21.69 -21.67
CA PRO A 301 -7.50 -21.91 -20.42
C PRO A 301 -8.02 -23.21 -19.80
N THR A 302 -7.30 -24.30 -19.96
CA THR A 302 -7.54 -25.51 -19.17
C THR A 302 -7.25 -25.14 -17.74
N ALA A 303 -8.25 -25.25 -16.84
CA ALA A 303 -8.05 -24.95 -15.42
C ALA A 303 -6.82 -25.74 -14.93
N PRO A 304 -5.88 -25.09 -14.23
CA PRO A 304 -4.69 -25.77 -13.73
C PRO A 304 -5.08 -26.92 -12.82
N GLY A 305 -4.29 -28.00 -12.83
CA GLY A 305 -4.48 -29.15 -11.96
C GLY A 305 -4.27 -28.78 -10.49
N PRO A 306 -4.68 -29.65 -9.55
CA PRO A 306 -4.50 -29.44 -8.12
C PRO A 306 -3.02 -29.33 -7.74
N VAL A 307 -2.75 -28.55 -6.69
CA VAL A 307 -1.42 -28.43 -6.09
C VAL A 307 -1.44 -28.89 -4.65
N ARG A 308 -0.30 -29.36 -4.18
CA ARG A 308 -0.01 -29.65 -2.80
C ARG A 308 0.70 -28.44 -2.18
N VAL A 309 0.13 -27.88 -1.13
CA VAL A 309 0.71 -26.80 -0.33
C VAL A 309 1.30 -27.42 0.95
N GLN A 310 2.60 -27.20 1.14
CA GLN A 310 3.35 -27.77 2.25
C GLN A 310 4.02 -26.70 3.10
N GLY A 311 4.16 -27.01 4.40
CA GLY A 311 4.77 -26.11 5.37
C GLY A 311 4.45 -26.55 6.80
N THR A 312 4.23 -25.57 7.69
CA THR A 312 3.91 -25.83 9.10
C THR A 312 2.71 -25.01 9.56
N THR A 313 2.03 -25.49 10.60
CA THR A 313 0.95 -24.81 11.31
C THR A 313 1.16 -24.88 12.80
N ARG A 314 0.22 -24.32 13.60
CA ARG A 314 0.19 -24.51 15.05
C ARG A 314 0.12 -26.00 15.45
N ASP A 315 -0.59 -26.80 14.68
CA ASP A 315 -0.95 -28.17 15.02
C ASP A 315 0.00 -29.21 14.40
N GLY A 316 1.06 -28.77 13.71
CA GLY A 316 2.08 -29.60 13.09
C GLY A 316 2.31 -29.28 11.61
N GLU A 317 2.57 -30.31 10.81
CA GLU A 317 2.81 -30.15 9.38
C GLU A 317 1.55 -29.66 8.66
N LEU A 318 1.74 -28.74 7.70
CA LEU A 318 0.75 -28.39 6.69
C LEU A 318 1.00 -29.28 5.48
N ASP A 319 0.02 -30.08 5.11
CA ASP A 319 -0.01 -30.81 3.83
C ASP A 319 -1.44 -30.77 3.28
N LEU A 320 -1.68 -29.84 2.38
CA LEU A 320 -3.02 -29.54 1.87
C LEU A 320 -3.05 -29.59 0.36
N GLU A 321 -3.97 -30.36 -0.19
CA GLU A 321 -4.24 -30.38 -1.63
C GLU A 321 -5.36 -29.42 -1.97
N VAL A 322 -5.06 -28.44 -2.85
CA VAL A 322 -6.01 -27.39 -3.29
C VAL A 322 -5.96 -27.17 -4.79
N ASP A 323 -7.01 -26.56 -5.33
CA ASP A 323 -7.14 -26.26 -6.74
C ASP A 323 -6.77 -24.79 -7.02
N THR A 324 -6.84 -23.93 -6.00
CA THR A 324 -6.48 -22.49 -6.10
C THR A 324 -5.91 -21.99 -4.77
N VAL A 325 -4.89 -21.14 -4.86
CA VAL A 325 -4.33 -20.41 -3.72
C VAL A 325 -4.53 -18.91 -3.96
N VAL A 326 -5.19 -18.21 -3.03
CA VAL A 326 -5.37 -16.76 -3.09
C VAL A 326 -4.36 -16.07 -2.18
N GLY A 327 -3.46 -15.29 -2.76
CA GLY A 327 -2.41 -14.56 -2.05
C GLY A 327 -2.90 -13.21 -1.53
N ALA A 328 -3.65 -13.19 -0.41
CA ALA A 328 -4.13 -11.96 0.22
C ALA A 328 -3.19 -11.45 1.34
N THR A 329 -1.89 -11.46 1.06
CA THR A 329 -0.79 -11.22 2.00
C THR A 329 -0.40 -9.74 2.15
N GLY A 330 -1.16 -8.84 1.51
CA GLY A 330 -0.87 -7.41 1.45
C GLY A 330 0.09 -7.04 0.31
N PHE A 331 0.55 -5.80 0.34
CA PHE A 331 1.34 -5.20 -0.73
C PHE A 331 2.60 -4.55 -0.18
N ARG A 332 3.51 -4.19 -1.08
CA ARG A 332 4.70 -3.38 -0.81
C ARG A 332 4.88 -2.31 -1.90
N PRO A 333 5.62 -1.23 -1.62
CA PRO A 333 5.92 -0.25 -2.65
C PRO A 333 6.88 -0.81 -3.70
N ASP A 334 6.66 -0.48 -4.97
CA ASP A 334 7.66 -0.66 -6.01
C ASP A 334 8.68 0.48 -5.96
N LEU A 335 9.88 0.19 -5.53
CA LEU A 335 10.97 1.15 -5.41
C LEU A 335 12.00 1.04 -6.54
N ASP A 336 11.86 0.12 -7.48
CA ASP A 336 12.86 -0.13 -8.52
C ASP A 336 13.09 1.07 -9.43
N MET A 337 12.04 1.79 -9.80
CA MET A 337 12.17 3.01 -10.60
C MET A 337 12.84 4.18 -9.86
N LEU A 338 13.01 4.08 -8.53
CA LEU A 338 13.52 5.12 -7.64
C LEU A 338 14.97 4.93 -7.22
N ARG A 339 15.71 4.00 -7.82
CA ARG A 339 17.09 3.64 -7.42
C ARG A 339 18.05 4.83 -7.42
N GLU A 340 17.85 5.81 -8.31
CA GLU A 340 18.66 7.02 -8.43
C GLU A 340 18.08 8.22 -7.67
N VAL A 341 16.98 8.06 -6.94
CA VAL A 341 16.40 9.06 -6.05
C VAL A 341 16.90 8.86 -4.63
N ARG A 342 17.26 9.94 -3.95
CA ARG A 342 17.66 9.89 -2.55
C ARG A 342 16.41 9.90 -1.67
N LEU A 343 16.00 8.69 -1.28
CA LEU A 343 14.88 8.49 -0.38
C LEU A 343 15.39 8.38 1.05
N ASP A 344 14.61 8.88 2.00
CA ASP A 344 14.72 8.57 3.41
C ASP A 344 13.50 7.74 3.82
N LEU A 345 13.66 6.42 3.81
CA LEU A 345 12.63 5.46 4.15
C LEU A 345 12.93 4.77 5.46
N ASP A 346 11.90 4.44 6.20
CA ASP A 346 12.00 3.54 7.32
C ASP A 346 12.27 2.10 6.83
N PRO A 347 13.24 1.37 7.43
CA PRO A 347 13.64 0.05 6.94
C PRO A 347 12.62 -1.05 7.26
N VAL A 348 11.64 -0.82 8.14
CA VAL A 348 10.65 -1.81 8.57
C VAL A 348 9.38 -1.70 7.72
N VAL A 349 8.79 -0.50 7.69
CA VAL A 349 7.54 -0.26 6.98
C VAL A 349 7.71 0.27 5.56
N GLU A 350 8.93 0.63 5.14
CA GLU A 350 9.25 1.14 3.78
C GLU A 350 8.45 2.41 3.40
N SER A 351 8.08 3.21 4.40
CA SER A 351 7.43 4.51 4.25
C SER A 351 8.43 5.66 4.43
N PRO A 352 8.10 6.91 4.06
CA PRO A 352 8.90 8.06 4.48
C PRO A 352 9.18 8.01 5.98
N ARG A 353 10.45 8.19 6.38
CA ARG A 353 10.89 7.98 7.77
C ARG A 353 10.10 8.81 8.78
N ALA A 354 9.83 10.08 8.44
CA ALA A 354 9.08 10.96 9.33
C ALA A 354 7.60 10.55 9.51
N LEU A 355 7.06 9.73 8.60
CA LEU A 355 5.70 9.22 8.68
C LEU A 355 5.63 7.86 9.42
N ALA A 356 6.74 7.11 9.46
CA ALA A 356 6.76 5.72 9.90
C ALA A 356 6.14 5.50 11.28
N ASP A 357 6.53 6.30 12.27
CA ASP A 357 6.04 6.17 13.65
C ASP A 357 4.53 6.36 13.80
N LEU A 358 3.90 7.09 12.86
CA LEU A 358 2.47 7.34 12.88
C LEU A 358 1.64 6.21 12.26
N ILE A 359 2.28 5.35 11.44
CA ILE A 359 1.59 4.31 10.65
C ILE A 359 2.07 2.89 10.95
N ASP A 360 3.10 2.72 11.79
CA ASP A 360 3.65 1.39 12.09
C ASP A 360 2.60 0.52 12.80
N PRO A 361 2.17 -0.60 12.19
CA PRO A 361 1.16 -1.48 12.78
C PRO A 361 1.64 -2.21 14.03
N ASN A 362 2.94 -2.14 14.38
CA ASN A 362 3.47 -2.66 15.63
C ASN A 362 3.28 -1.68 16.79
N HIS A 363 3.11 -0.40 16.52
CA HIS A 363 2.96 0.66 17.52
C HIS A 363 1.54 1.24 17.56
N HIS A 364 0.81 1.18 16.45
CA HIS A 364 -0.52 1.77 16.32
C HIS A 364 -1.55 0.78 15.81
N SER A 365 -2.76 0.87 16.32
CA SER A 365 -3.90 0.15 15.75
C SER A 365 -4.35 0.80 14.44
N CYS A 366 -4.88 -0.01 13.52
CA CYS A 366 -5.37 0.47 12.23
C CYS A 366 -6.48 1.53 12.41
N GLY A 367 -6.27 2.74 11.91
CA GLY A 367 -7.33 3.73 11.76
C GLY A 367 -7.19 5.03 12.57
N THR A 368 -6.14 5.19 13.37
CA THR A 368 -5.91 6.40 14.16
C THR A 368 -4.79 7.28 13.62
N VAL A 369 -4.44 7.13 12.35
CA VAL A 369 -3.37 7.95 11.76
C VAL A 369 -3.86 9.38 11.59
N PRO A 370 -3.23 10.37 12.26
CA PRO A 370 -3.62 11.75 12.11
C PRO A 370 -3.36 12.24 10.68
N PRO A 371 -4.16 13.20 10.17
CA PRO A 371 -3.88 13.83 8.90
C PRO A 371 -2.47 14.41 8.87
N HIS A 372 -1.80 14.28 7.73
CA HIS A 372 -0.42 14.72 7.57
C HIS A 372 -0.17 15.24 6.16
N GLY A 373 0.79 16.15 6.05
CA GLY A 373 1.12 16.85 4.82
C GLY A 373 2.58 16.70 4.39
N GLU A 374 3.02 17.65 3.61
CA GLU A 374 4.31 17.67 2.92
C GLU A 374 5.52 17.43 3.83
N ALA A 375 5.53 18.02 5.02
CA ALA A 375 6.66 17.94 5.94
C ALA A 375 7.03 16.51 6.35
N LEU A 376 6.03 15.60 6.46
CA LEU A 376 6.25 14.20 6.79
C LEU A 376 6.56 13.32 5.58
N LEU A 377 6.41 13.86 4.36
CA LEU A 377 6.62 13.15 3.10
C LEU A 377 7.89 13.57 2.37
N ALA A 378 8.60 14.56 2.90
CA ALA A 378 9.81 15.09 2.28
C ALA A 378 10.96 14.09 2.29
N HIS A 379 11.73 14.09 1.20
CA HIS A 379 12.93 13.28 1.03
C HIS A 379 14.18 14.15 0.83
N PRO A 380 15.41 13.61 0.99
CA PRO A 380 16.64 14.35 0.72
C PRO A 380 16.75 14.89 -0.71
N ASP A 381 16.13 14.25 -1.70
CA ASP A 381 15.95 14.84 -3.03
C ASP A 381 14.73 15.76 -3.02
N THR A 382 14.95 17.05 -2.87
CA THR A 382 13.90 18.08 -2.80
C THR A 382 12.97 18.06 -4.01
N GLY A 383 11.66 18.21 -3.78
CA GLY A 383 10.66 18.17 -4.84
C GLY A 383 10.32 16.76 -5.33
N PHE A 384 10.75 15.73 -4.62
CA PHE A 384 10.31 14.34 -4.81
C PHE A 384 9.48 13.90 -3.61
N TYR A 385 8.31 13.33 -3.88
CA TYR A 385 7.38 12.86 -2.86
C TYR A 385 6.77 11.51 -3.26
N VAL A 386 6.71 10.58 -2.31
CA VAL A 386 5.88 9.39 -2.42
C VAL A 386 4.55 9.69 -1.75
N VAL A 387 3.44 9.49 -2.47
CA VAL A 387 2.10 9.88 -1.99
C VAL A 387 1.08 8.74 -2.14
N GLY A 388 -0.06 8.91 -1.50
CA GLY A 388 -1.13 7.93 -1.52
C GLY A 388 -0.76 6.65 -0.80
N MET A 389 -1.38 5.54 -1.17
CA MET A 389 -1.12 4.22 -0.57
C MET A 389 0.37 3.86 -0.54
N LYS A 390 1.13 4.27 -1.55
CA LYS A 390 2.57 3.99 -1.63
C LYS A 390 3.36 4.66 -0.50
N SER A 391 2.94 5.83 -0.03
CA SER A 391 3.59 6.52 1.10
C SER A 391 3.44 5.77 2.43
N TYR A 392 2.48 4.88 2.52
CA TYR A 392 2.28 4.01 3.68
C TYR A 392 3.17 2.76 3.65
N GLY A 393 3.95 2.59 2.57
CA GLY A 393 4.87 1.46 2.47
C GLY A 393 4.16 0.13 2.63
N ARG A 394 4.49 -0.60 3.69
CA ARG A 394 3.92 -1.91 4.05
C ARG A 394 2.82 -1.83 5.11
N ALA A 395 2.47 -0.64 5.58
CA ALA A 395 1.38 -0.47 6.53
C ALA A 395 0.02 -0.78 5.86
N PRO A 396 -0.89 -1.50 6.56
CA PRO A 396 -2.06 -2.11 5.91
C PRO A 396 -3.23 -1.15 5.68
N THR A 397 -3.21 0.04 6.28
CA THR A 397 -4.39 0.92 6.35
C THR A 397 -4.12 2.27 5.72
N PHE A 398 -4.95 2.66 4.76
CA PHE A 398 -4.90 3.94 4.08
C PHE A 398 -6.31 4.39 3.68
N LEU A 399 -6.61 5.67 3.87
CA LEU A 399 -7.83 6.31 3.40
C LEU A 399 -7.54 7.26 2.24
N LEU A 400 -8.39 7.29 1.22
CA LEU A 400 -8.23 8.19 0.07
C LEU A 400 -8.16 9.66 0.52
N ALA A 401 -9.01 10.06 1.46
CA ALA A 401 -9.02 11.41 2.03
C ALA A 401 -7.65 11.82 2.59
N THR A 402 -6.91 10.92 3.25
CA THR A 402 -5.54 11.17 3.70
C THR A 402 -4.60 11.47 2.53
N GLY A 403 -4.72 10.70 1.44
CA GLY A 403 -3.94 10.95 0.23
C GLY A 403 -4.27 12.27 -0.44
N TYR A 404 -5.50 12.70 -0.37
CA TYR A 404 -5.93 14.01 -0.87
C TYR A 404 -5.32 15.15 -0.06
N GLU A 405 -5.29 15.03 1.26
CA GLU A 405 -4.61 16.00 2.12
C GLU A 405 -3.11 16.05 1.87
N GLN A 406 -2.45 14.90 1.66
CA GLN A 406 -1.04 14.84 1.29
C GLN A 406 -0.76 15.69 0.05
N VAL A 407 -1.51 15.47 -1.04
CA VAL A 407 -1.26 16.16 -2.32
C VAL A 407 -1.71 17.61 -2.30
N ARG A 408 -2.74 17.99 -1.52
CA ARG A 408 -3.12 19.36 -1.25
C ARG A 408 -1.96 20.13 -0.60
N SER A 409 -1.39 19.57 0.47
CA SER A 409 -0.27 20.14 1.22
C SER A 409 0.98 20.27 0.35
N ILE A 410 1.33 19.24 -0.42
CA ILE A 410 2.48 19.27 -1.35
C ILE A 410 2.29 20.32 -2.44
N ALA A 411 1.09 20.42 -3.03
CA ALA A 411 0.81 21.45 -4.04
C ALA A 411 0.97 22.86 -3.48
N ALA A 412 0.57 23.09 -2.21
CA ALA A 412 0.78 24.35 -1.52
C ALA A 412 2.28 24.64 -1.32
N ALA A 413 3.05 23.68 -0.86
CA ALA A 413 4.49 23.80 -0.67
C ALA A 413 5.23 24.10 -1.99
N LEU A 414 4.86 23.42 -3.09
CA LEU A 414 5.43 23.65 -4.42
C LEU A 414 5.07 25.02 -5.01
N ALA A 415 3.95 25.62 -4.57
CA ALA A 415 3.57 27.00 -4.90
C ALA A 415 4.29 28.04 -4.04
N GLY A 416 5.07 27.63 -3.05
CA GLY A 416 5.72 28.53 -2.08
C GLY A 416 4.82 29.00 -0.93
N ASP A 417 3.60 28.48 -0.83
CA ASP A 417 2.63 28.78 0.21
C ASP A 417 2.82 27.84 1.41
N ARG A 418 3.80 28.16 2.25
CA ARG A 418 4.16 27.34 3.40
C ARG A 418 3.05 27.27 4.45
N GLU A 419 2.36 28.39 4.66
CA GLU A 419 1.27 28.46 5.62
C GLU A 419 0.14 27.50 5.25
N ALA A 420 -0.32 27.50 4.01
CA ALA A 420 -1.33 26.58 3.53
C ALA A 420 -0.83 25.12 3.49
N ALA A 421 0.47 24.89 3.28
CA ALA A 421 1.05 23.55 3.29
C ALA A 421 1.01 22.93 4.69
N ASP A 422 1.31 23.72 5.72
CA ASP A 422 1.38 23.27 7.10
C ASP A 422 -0.01 23.17 7.77
N LEU A 423 -1.00 23.89 7.24
CA LEU A 423 -2.37 23.85 7.73
C LEU A 423 -3.07 22.56 7.29
N VAL A 424 -3.40 21.70 8.24
CA VAL A 424 -4.21 20.50 7.99
C VAL A 424 -5.66 20.92 7.74
N GLN A 425 -6.24 20.46 6.61
CA GLN A 425 -7.62 20.75 6.21
C GLN A 425 -8.53 19.51 6.22
N LEU A 426 -7.97 18.34 6.55
CA LEU A 426 -8.71 17.09 6.61
C LEU A 426 -9.32 16.90 7.99
N ASP A 427 -10.64 16.85 8.03
CA ASP A 427 -11.40 16.41 9.20
C ASP A 427 -11.79 14.93 8.98
N LEU A 428 -11.06 14.05 9.64
CA LEU A 428 -11.40 12.63 9.66
C LEU A 428 -12.28 12.36 10.86
N PRO A 429 -13.33 11.51 10.72
CA PRO A 429 -13.98 10.96 11.89
C PRO A 429 -12.89 10.32 12.75
N ALA A 430 -13.07 10.32 14.06
CA ALA A 430 -12.19 9.59 14.99
C ALA A 430 -12.28 8.09 14.67
N THR A 431 -11.83 7.72 13.47
CA THR A 431 -11.95 6.40 12.91
C THR A 431 -10.92 5.52 13.51
N GLY A 432 -11.35 4.47 14.09
CA GLY A 432 -10.50 3.35 14.17
C GLY A 432 -10.30 2.72 15.48
N VAL A 433 -11.35 2.23 15.96
CA VAL A 433 -11.24 1.18 16.94
C VAL A 433 -10.96 -0.14 16.21
N CYS A 434 -9.74 -0.32 15.77
CA CYS A 434 -9.17 -1.65 15.87
C CYS A 434 -8.63 -1.75 17.28
N SER A 435 -9.49 -1.92 18.25
CA SER A 435 -9.12 -2.24 19.61
C SER A 435 -8.48 -3.63 19.61
N SER A 436 -7.17 -3.67 19.53
CA SER A 436 -6.41 -4.85 19.84
C SER A 436 -5.08 -4.43 20.44
N ASP A 437 -5.15 -3.81 21.60
CA ASP A 437 -4.05 -3.79 22.55
C ASP A 437 -3.91 -5.20 23.13
N LEU A 438 -3.49 -6.11 22.27
CA LEU A 438 -3.03 -7.42 22.69
C LEU A 438 -1.52 -7.41 22.44
N ALA A 439 -0.79 -6.78 23.35
CA ALA A 439 0.63 -7.04 23.47
C ALA A 439 0.78 -8.53 23.77
N LEU A 440 1.34 -9.28 22.82
CA LEU A 440 1.75 -10.66 23.06
C LEU A 440 3.00 -10.58 23.94
N ASP A 441 2.98 -11.26 25.07
CA ASP A 441 4.21 -11.52 25.82
C ASP A 441 5.17 -12.31 24.91
N PRO A 442 6.36 -11.78 24.62
CA PRO A 442 7.28 -12.41 23.67
C PRO A 442 7.81 -13.78 24.15
N VAL A 443 7.63 -14.13 25.43
CA VAL A 443 8.12 -15.36 26.02
C VAL A 443 7.01 -16.42 26.17
N SER A 444 5.82 -16.03 26.65
CA SER A 444 4.72 -16.99 26.88
C SER A 444 3.76 -17.10 25.70
N GLY A 445 3.70 -16.09 24.82
CA GLY A 445 2.70 -16.03 23.74
C GLY A 445 1.27 -15.83 24.24
N GLU A 446 1.07 -15.56 25.52
CA GLU A 446 -0.23 -15.26 26.11
C GLU A 446 -0.58 -13.78 25.96
N VAL A 447 -1.87 -13.53 25.83
CA VAL A 447 -2.42 -12.19 25.64
C VAL A 447 -2.54 -11.50 26.99
N ALA A 448 -1.80 -10.40 27.20
CA ALA A 448 -2.05 -9.53 28.32
C ALA A 448 -3.37 -8.77 28.08
N GLU A 449 -4.38 -9.01 28.90
CA GLU A 449 -5.61 -8.22 28.89
C GLU A 449 -5.33 -6.82 29.43
N VAL A 450 -5.24 -5.82 28.53
CA VAL A 450 -5.27 -4.42 28.93
C VAL A 450 -6.71 -3.93 28.82
N SER A 451 -7.31 -3.64 29.96
CA SER A 451 -8.66 -3.11 30.07
C SER A 451 -8.74 -1.70 29.47
N CYS A 452 -9.59 -1.51 28.47
CA CYS A 452 -9.82 -0.23 27.77
C CYS A 452 -10.74 0.76 28.54
N CYS A 453 -10.85 0.67 29.83
CA CYS A 453 -11.63 1.62 30.66
C CYS A 453 -10.75 2.19 31.77
N GLY A 454 -9.77 3.00 31.42
CA GLY A 454 -8.98 3.82 32.33
C GLY A 454 -9.08 5.28 31.92
N THR A 455 -9.68 6.11 32.78
CA THR A 455 -9.65 7.57 32.72
C THR A 455 -8.29 8.07 32.29
N SER A 456 -8.26 8.97 31.28
CA SER A 456 -7.06 9.69 30.85
C SER A 456 -6.25 10.17 32.07
N PRO A 457 -4.96 9.80 32.18
CA PRO A 457 -4.10 10.48 33.12
C PRO A 457 -3.91 11.93 32.66
N ALA A 458 -4.08 12.87 33.60
CA ALA A 458 -3.77 14.27 33.37
C ALA A 458 -2.37 14.39 32.72
N ALA A 459 -2.25 15.29 31.75
CA ALA A 459 -1.02 15.60 31.06
C ALA A 459 0.12 15.75 32.07
N ALA A 460 1.07 14.82 32.03
CA ALA A 460 2.31 14.96 32.75
C ALA A 460 3.13 16.07 32.08
N GLU A 461 3.55 17.06 32.83
CA GLU A 461 4.47 18.09 32.35
C GLU A 461 5.72 17.42 31.76
N PRO A 462 6.28 17.96 30.66
CA PRO A 462 7.46 17.39 30.06
C PRO A 462 8.64 17.49 31.03
N VAL A 463 9.11 16.35 31.54
CA VAL A 463 10.34 16.27 32.30
C VAL A 463 11.47 16.49 31.29
N LEU A 464 12.12 17.62 31.39
CA LEU A 464 13.33 17.94 30.65
C LEU A 464 14.45 17.01 31.12
N VAL A 465 14.67 15.89 30.44
CA VAL A 465 15.83 15.03 30.71
C VAL A 465 17.03 15.64 30.01
N THR A 466 17.78 16.41 30.74
CA THR A 466 19.10 16.86 30.31
C THR A 466 20.07 15.68 30.39
N PHE A 467 20.38 15.09 29.26
CA PHE A 467 21.51 14.19 29.14
C PHE A 467 22.78 15.03 29.19
N GLY A 468 23.39 15.15 30.36
CA GLY A 468 24.77 15.59 30.49
C GLY A 468 25.65 14.51 29.88
N ALA A 469 26.18 14.76 28.69
CA ALA A 469 27.23 13.92 28.16
C ALA A 469 28.47 14.07 29.05
N PRO A 470 29.08 12.99 29.54
CA PRO A 470 30.38 13.10 30.23
C PRO A 470 31.40 13.62 29.23
N ALA A 471 32.18 14.62 29.68
CA ALA A 471 33.28 15.14 28.90
C ALA A 471 34.23 13.98 28.54
N GLY A 472 34.42 13.70 27.25
CA GLY A 472 35.28 12.62 26.77
C GLY A 472 34.59 11.44 26.15
N SER A 473 33.26 11.42 26.06
CA SER A 473 32.57 10.41 25.26
C SER A 473 32.72 10.71 23.77
N LEU A 474 33.42 9.88 23.13
CA LEU A 474 33.61 9.86 21.74
C LEU A 474 32.41 9.66 20.93
N GLY A 475 31.95 10.66 20.30
CA GLY A 475 31.07 10.45 19.16
C GLY A 475 31.89 9.98 17.95
N PHE A 476 31.49 8.87 17.34
CA PHE A 476 31.93 8.55 15.98
C PHE A 476 31.67 9.69 14.99
N ALA A 477 30.83 10.61 15.37
CA ALA A 477 30.43 11.77 14.59
C ALA A 477 31.48 12.88 14.49
N THR A 478 32.56 12.85 15.28
CA THR A 478 33.58 13.92 15.29
C THR A 478 34.75 13.66 14.35
N GLY A 479 34.79 12.50 13.68
CA GLY A 479 35.88 12.18 12.76
C GLY A 479 37.28 12.11 13.39
N THR A 480 37.37 12.04 14.71
CA THR A 480 38.65 11.87 15.42
C THR A 480 39.13 10.43 15.23
N ALA A 481 40.36 10.29 14.78
CA ALA A 481 40.98 8.99 14.60
C ALA A 481 41.01 8.21 15.90
N HIS A 482 40.68 6.93 15.84
CA HIS A 482 40.69 6.04 16.98
C HIS A 482 42.00 6.04 17.72
N GLY A 483 41.92 6.15 19.02
CA GLY A 483 42.91 5.60 19.92
C GLY A 483 44.16 6.41 20.21
N ARG A 484 44.12 7.72 20.06
CA ARG A 484 45.15 8.54 20.68
C ARG A 484 44.52 9.37 21.79
N SER A 485 44.76 8.95 23.03
CA SER A 485 44.55 9.79 24.18
C SER A 485 45.53 10.98 24.13
N ALA A 486 45.05 12.12 24.59
CA ALA A 486 45.84 13.35 24.65
C ALA A 486 47.03 13.31 25.66
N ASP A 487 47.29 12.16 26.26
CA ASP A 487 48.26 12.00 27.35
C ASP A 487 49.62 11.39 26.94
N GLU A 488 49.90 11.23 25.66
CA GLU A 488 51.25 10.86 25.18
C GLU A 488 52.01 12.06 24.60
N GLN A 489 52.11 13.11 25.36
CA GLN A 489 53.15 14.13 25.23
C GLN A 489 53.63 14.48 26.61
N GLU A 490 54.67 13.77 27.03
CA GLU A 490 55.76 14.27 27.85
C GLU A 490 56.70 13.11 28.22
N ASP A 491 57.75 12.98 27.46
CA ASP A 491 58.96 12.50 28.02
C ASP A 491 60.15 13.35 27.48
N PRO A 492 60.75 14.15 28.31
CA PRO A 492 61.96 14.91 27.94
C PRO A 492 63.20 14.07 28.28
N ARG A 493 63.87 13.54 27.28
CA ARG A 493 65.33 13.36 27.32
C ARG A 493 65.90 13.21 25.92
#